data_ee6cd69754063e263e02009b124a3af8
#
_entry.id   ee6cd69754063e263e02009b124a3af8
#
_cell.length_a   1.000
_cell.length_b   1.000
_cell.length_c   1.000
_cell.angle_alpha   90.00
_cell.angle_beta   90.00
_cell.angle_gamma   90.00
#
_symmetry.space_group_name_H-M   'P 1'
#
loop_
_entity.id
_entity.type
_entity.pdbx_description
1 polymer ?
#
loop_
_entity_poly.entity_id
_entity_poly.type
_entity_poly.pdbx_seq_one_letter_code
_entity_poly.pdbx_strand_id
1 'polypeptide(L)'
;MAPNHTNTLMDALVVLQTRRSPSVFGARADIFRNPKAAAALRFLRILPMTRERDGLHSVVDNYKTFDEIDSVLEHGVPFCMFPEGRHRAERGLLPIQKGIARIAFRSAAERQTYVVPTGITYGDFFLYRSTCDGVFGKPIDVNAFLREREELPEAKKYAQFRELLSERILELVDMSPKVKRLSFWWILLFPLWIAAALLSLPIWLSAELLCSRGIKDKAFGNSVRLLFKLFLTPILLLVWALVLCLTLPWWLSLPLLILFLFSYSLFYDGLYWLHDRRA
;
A
#
# COMPACT_ATOMS: atom_id res chain seq x y z
N MET A 1 -9.13 10.86 0.28
CA MET A 1 -9.28 9.54 -0.38
C MET A 1 -9.47 8.48 0.68
N ALA A 2 -10.31 7.50 0.41
CA ALA A 2 -10.71 6.47 1.35
C ALA A 2 -10.62 5.06 0.71
N PRO A 3 -9.43 4.46 0.62
CA PRO A 3 -9.26 3.13 0.07
C PRO A 3 -9.55 2.03 1.10
N ASN A 4 -9.93 0.83 0.62
CA ASN A 4 -9.89 -0.38 1.44
C ASN A 4 -8.45 -0.77 1.79
N HIS A 5 -8.26 -1.58 2.84
CA HIS A 5 -6.93 -1.88 3.40
C HIS A 5 -6.68 -3.38 3.53
N THR A 6 -5.95 -3.94 2.56
CA THR A 6 -5.76 -5.39 2.45
C THR A 6 -4.30 -5.84 2.49
N ASN A 7 -3.34 -4.98 2.09
CA ASN A 7 -1.93 -5.36 1.91
C ASN A 7 -0.96 -4.31 2.44
N THR A 8 -1.25 -3.78 3.63
CA THR A 8 -0.37 -2.89 4.41
C THR A 8 0.25 -1.73 3.61
N LEU A 9 1.60 -1.63 3.55
CA LEU A 9 2.32 -0.59 2.80
C LEU A 9 2.04 -0.65 1.30
N MET A 10 1.76 -1.84 0.76
CA MET A 10 1.49 -2.00 -0.68
C MET A 10 0.26 -1.20 -1.12
N ASP A 11 -0.78 -1.12 -0.28
CA ASP A 11 -1.99 -0.36 -0.58
C ASP A 11 -1.70 1.14 -0.75
N ALA A 12 -0.85 1.71 0.12
CA ALA A 12 -0.42 3.10 0.00
C ALA A 12 0.38 3.35 -1.30
N LEU A 13 1.24 2.40 -1.68
CA LEU A 13 2.01 2.47 -2.93
C LEU A 13 1.11 2.37 -4.17
N VAL A 14 0.04 1.56 -4.13
CA VAL A 14 -0.95 1.49 -5.20
C VAL A 14 -1.64 2.84 -5.37
N VAL A 15 -2.09 3.47 -4.29
CA VAL A 15 -2.70 4.80 -4.35
C VAL A 15 -1.72 5.83 -4.92
N LEU A 16 -0.45 5.80 -4.52
CA LEU A 16 0.59 6.70 -5.03
C LEU A 16 0.86 6.48 -6.52
N GLN A 17 0.89 5.23 -6.99
CA GLN A 17 1.16 4.90 -8.38
C GLN A 17 0.00 5.27 -9.31
N THR A 18 -1.23 5.08 -8.85
CA THR A 18 -2.43 5.39 -9.64
C THR A 18 -2.71 6.89 -9.72
N ARG A 19 -2.05 7.68 -8.86
CA ARG A 19 -2.22 9.12 -8.80
C ARG A 19 -0.94 9.86 -9.18
N ARG A 20 -1.03 10.84 -10.10
CA ARG A 20 0.13 11.64 -10.54
C ARG A 20 0.49 12.80 -9.60
N SER A 21 -0.34 13.12 -8.61
CA SER A 21 -0.10 14.22 -7.68
C SER A 21 0.25 13.73 -6.28
N PRO A 22 1.08 14.46 -5.52
CA PRO A 22 1.46 14.08 -4.17
C PRO A 22 0.23 14.01 -3.25
N SER A 23 0.29 13.11 -2.28
CA SER A 23 -0.75 12.91 -1.27
C SER A 23 -0.12 12.80 0.10
N VAL A 24 -0.85 13.21 1.13
CA VAL A 24 -0.49 12.99 2.53
C VAL A 24 -1.28 11.80 3.04
N PHE A 25 -0.64 10.91 3.78
CA PHE A 25 -1.24 9.68 4.30
C PHE A 25 -1.43 9.74 5.81
N GLY A 26 -2.53 9.18 6.29
CA GLY A 26 -2.71 8.91 7.71
C GLY A 26 -2.28 7.49 8.06
N ALA A 27 -1.45 7.34 9.09
CA ALA A 27 -1.05 6.05 9.61
C ALA A 27 -1.16 6.01 11.15
N ARG A 28 -1.15 4.82 11.73
CA ARG A 28 -1.32 4.61 13.18
C ARG A 28 -0.26 5.38 13.99
N ALA A 29 -0.68 6.08 15.03
CA ALA A 29 0.21 6.89 15.88
C ALA A 29 1.28 6.05 16.62
N ASP A 30 1.03 4.76 16.87
CA ASP A 30 1.98 3.89 17.58
C ASP A 30 3.29 3.65 16.80
N ILE A 31 3.28 3.74 15.47
CA ILE A 31 4.51 3.62 14.66
C ILE A 31 5.41 4.87 14.75
N PHE A 32 4.90 5.98 15.28
CA PHE A 32 5.65 7.23 15.48
C PHE A 32 6.34 7.32 16.87
N ARG A 33 6.24 6.28 17.70
CA ARG A 33 6.87 6.28 19.04
C ARG A 33 8.39 6.42 19.00
N ASN A 34 9.03 5.85 17.96
CA ASN A 34 10.46 6.03 17.77
C ASN A 34 10.72 7.35 17.03
N PRO A 35 11.52 8.29 17.59
CA PRO A 35 11.77 9.60 16.99
C PRO A 35 12.37 9.53 15.57
N LYS A 36 13.27 8.57 15.31
CA LYS A 36 13.88 8.39 13.98
C LYS A 36 12.85 7.89 12.97
N ALA A 37 12.01 6.95 13.39
CA ALA A 37 10.90 6.48 12.54
C ALA A 37 9.88 7.60 12.29
N ALA A 38 9.54 8.39 13.32
CA ALA A 38 8.65 9.54 13.20
C ALA A 38 9.17 10.58 12.19
N ALA A 39 10.47 10.92 12.26
CA ALA A 39 11.10 11.83 11.30
C ALA A 39 11.03 11.29 9.86
N ALA A 40 11.35 10.01 9.66
CA ALA A 40 11.27 9.37 8.34
C ALA A 40 9.82 9.33 7.80
N LEU A 41 8.84 9.00 8.65
CA LEU A 41 7.43 8.95 8.27
C LEU A 41 6.90 10.35 7.90
N ARG A 42 7.24 11.38 8.67
CA ARG A 42 6.88 12.77 8.35
C ARG A 42 7.54 13.26 7.06
N PHE A 43 8.81 12.90 6.83
CA PHE A 43 9.47 13.16 5.55
C PHE A 43 8.74 12.52 4.36
N LEU A 44 8.17 11.33 4.55
CA LEU A 44 7.32 10.64 3.58
C LEU A 44 5.87 11.17 3.54
N ARG A 45 5.58 12.29 4.22
CA ARG A 45 4.25 12.92 4.30
C ARG A 45 3.19 11.98 4.90
N ILE A 46 3.58 11.28 5.96
CA ILE A 46 2.67 10.42 6.72
C ILE A 46 2.40 11.08 8.07
N LEU A 47 1.12 11.27 8.41
CA LEU A 47 0.65 11.87 9.66
C LEU A 47 0.19 10.80 10.65
N PRO A 48 0.43 11.01 11.97
CA PRO A 48 -0.03 10.08 13.00
C PRO A 48 -1.53 10.19 13.21
N MET A 49 -2.24 9.06 13.22
CA MET A 49 -3.67 8.97 13.51
C MET A 49 -3.87 8.12 14.77
N THR A 50 -4.41 8.73 15.82
CA THR A 50 -4.76 8.02 17.06
C THR A 50 -6.16 7.41 16.96
N ARG A 51 -6.38 6.31 17.67
CA ARG A 51 -7.68 5.61 17.72
C ARG A 51 -8.39 5.94 19.01
N GLU A 52 -9.73 5.93 19.00
CA GLU A 52 -10.54 6.17 20.21
C GLU A 52 -10.17 5.26 21.39
N ARG A 53 -9.73 4.03 21.12
CA ARG A 53 -9.32 3.04 22.13
C ARG A 53 -7.93 3.29 22.76
N ASP A 54 -7.19 4.28 22.25
CA ASP A 54 -5.82 4.56 22.73
C ASP A 54 -5.78 5.49 23.95
N GLY A 55 -6.96 5.88 24.50
CA GLY A 55 -7.14 6.61 25.77
C GLY A 55 -7.37 8.13 25.61
N LEU A 56 -7.63 8.81 26.74
CA LEU A 56 -8.00 10.24 26.78
C LEU A 56 -6.92 11.19 26.25
N HIS A 57 -5.64 10.86 26.41
CA HIS A 57 -4.53 11.64 25.81
C HIS A 57 -4.57 11.64 24.29
N SER A 58 -5.15 10.60 23.68
CA SER A 58 -5.31 10.49 22.24
C SER A 58 -6.23 11.55 21.63
N VAL A 59 -7.13 12.13 22.43
CA VAL A 59 -8.08 13.15 21.95
C VAL A 59 -7.37 14.46 21.64
N VAL A 60 -6.45 14.92 22.51
CA VAL A 60 -5.68 16.16 22.30
C VAL A 60 -4.73 16.03 21.11
N ASP A 61 -4.08 14.87 20.98
CA ASP A 61 -3.18 14.60 19.85
C ASP A 61 -3.94 14.53 18.53
N ASN A 62 -5.20 14.06 18.55
CA ASN A 62 -6.05 14.06 17.36
C ASN A 62 -6.39 15.48 16.89
N TYR A 63 -6.61 16.46 17.80
CA TYR A 63 -6.90 17.83 17.39
C TYR A 63 -5.73 18.43 16.60
N LYS A 64 -4.49 18.28 17.06
CA LYS A 64 -3.30 18.74 16.33
C LYS A 64 -3.18 18.08 14.95
N THR A 65 -3.43 16.78 14.90
CA THR A 65 -3.38 16.06 13.60
C THR A 65 -4.50 16.53 12.68
N PHE A 66 -5.69 16.84 13.19
CA PHE A 66 -6.78 17.38 12.37
C PHE A 66 -6.43 18.77 11.82
N ASP A 67 -5.79 19.64 12.62
CA ASP A 67 -5.30 20.95 12.16
C ASP A 67 -4.23 20.78 11.06
N GLU A 68 -3.31 19.82 11.21
CA GLU A 68 -2.34 19.48 10.15
C GLU A 68 -3.03 18.98 8.87
N ILE A 69 -4.09 18.15 8.98
CA ILE A 69 -4.87 17.68 7.84
C ILE A 69 -5.62 18.82 7.16
N ASP A 70 -6.27 19.69 7.94
CA ASP A 70 -6.99 20.84 7.41
C ASP A 70 -6.05 21.77 6.65
N SER A 71 -4.86 22.05 7.19
CA SER A 71 -3.82 22.83 6.48
C SER A 71 -3.39 22.16 5.16
N VAL A 72 -3.23 20.83 5.15
CA VAL A 72 -2.90 20.07 3.93
C VAL A 72 -4.00 20.23 2.87
N LEU A 73 -5.26 20.12 3.28
CA LEU A 73 -6.42 20.26 2.38
C LEU A 73 -6.59 21.69 1.85
N GLU A 74 -6.29 22.72 2.66
CA GLU A 74 -6.28 24.13 2.24
C GLU A 74 -5.32 24.39 1.08
N HIS A 75 -4.16 23.72 1.08
CA HIS A 75 -3.19 23.83 0.00
C HIS A 75 -3.53 22.95 -1.22
N GLY A 76 -4.74 22.38 -1.27
CA GLY A 76 -5.19 21.52 -2.36
C GLY A 76 -4.49 20.15 -2.42
N VAL A 77 -3.77 19.79 -1.38
CA VAL A 77 -3.11 18.47 -1.29
C VAL A 77 -4.10 17.45 -0.70
N PRO A 78 -4.36 16.35 -1.38
CA PRO A 78 -5.30 15.36 -0.87
C PRO A 78 -4.73 14.57 0.29
N PHE A 79 -5.58 14.34 1.27
CA PHE A 79 -5.33 13.43 2.38
C PHE A 79 -5.90 12.04 2.07
N CYS A 80 -5.13 10.99 2.35
CA CYS A 80 -5.51 9.59 2.18
C CYS A 80 -5.44 8.87 3.52
N MET A 81 -6.53 8.24 3.91
CA MET A 81 -6.55 7.35 5.07
C MET A 81 -7.33 6.08 4.76
N PHE A 82 -6.91 4.99 5.36
CA PHE A 82 -7.59 3.70 5.29
C PHE A 82 -8.69 3.66 6.35
N PRO A 83 -9.98 3.79 5.97
CA PRO A 83 -11.05 4.04 6.92
C PRO A 83 -11.37 2.83 7.82
N GLU A 84 -10.88 1.64 7.48
CA GLU A 84 -11.00 0.42 8.28
C GLU A 84 -10.15 0.49 9.56
N GLY A 85 -9.09 1.31 9.58
CA GLY A 85 -8.18 1.46 10.72
C GLY A 85 -7.33 0.23 11.05
N ARG A 86 -7.45 -0.83 10.27
CA ARG A 86 -6.63 -2.06 10.28
C ARG A 86 -6.65 -2.70 8.91
N HIS A 87 -5.68 -3.52 8.58
CA HIS A 87 -5.64 -4.30 7.35
C HIS A 87 -6.08 -5.75 7.57
N ARG A 88 -6.53 -6.40 6.49
CA ARG A 88 -6.83 -7.83 6.45
C ARG A 88 -6.64 -8.34 5.03
N ALA A 89 -5.76 -9.33 4.86
CA ALA A 89 -5.47 -9.93 3.55
C ALA A 89 -6.61 -10.87 3.10
N GLU A 90 -7.80 -10.31 2.95
CA GLU A 90 -9.01 -10.98 2.48
C GLU A 90 -9.79 -10.02 1.58
N ARG A 91 -10.57 -10.59 0.65
CA ARG A 91 -11.48 -9.79 -0.18
C ARG A 91 -12.64 -9.26 0.64
N GLY A 92 -13.05 -8.04 0.34
CA GLY A 92 -14.12 -7.36 1.04
C GLY A 92 -13.63 -6.12 1.79
N LEU A 93 -14.46 -5.62 2.69
CA LEU A 93 -14.23 -4.41 3.46
C LEU A 93 -14.50 -4.68 4.94
N LEU A 94 -13.63 -4.24 5.81
CA LEU A 94 -13.88 -4.23 7.24
C LEU A 94 -14.78 -3.03 7.61
N PRO A 95 -15.46 -3.06 8.77
CA PRO A 95 -16.29 -1.95 9.21
C PRO A 95 -15.51 -0.64 9.24
N ILE A 96 -16.04 0.37 8.55
CA ILE A 96 -15.47 1.71 8.49
C ILE A 96 -15.55 2.39 9.86
N GLN A 97 -14.42 2.94 10.30
CA GLN A 97 -14.31 3.66 11.57
C GLN A 97 -14.82 5.11 11.45
N LYS A 98 -15.20 5.71 12.59
CA LYS A 98 -15.75 7.08 12.63
C LYS A 98 -14.75 8.16 12.20
N GLY A 99 -13.45 7.88 12.25
CA GLY A 99 -12.39 8.86 11.99
C GLY A 99 -12.50 9.56 10.64
N ILE A 100 -12.82 8.81 9.58
CA ILE A 100 -12.99 9.41 8.23
C ILE A 100 -14.15 10.41 8.18
N ALA A 101 -15.30 10.06 8.80
CA ALA A 101 -16.46 10.94 8.82
C ALA A 101 -16.20 12.19 9.67
N ARG A 102 -15.49 12.08 10.82
CA ARG A 102 -15.10 13.23 11.64
C ARG A 102 -14.23 14.21 10.87
N ILE A 103 -13.20 13.73 10.18
CA ILE A 103 -12.32 14.59 9.37
C ILE A 103 -13.12 15.24 8.24
N ALA A 104 -13.92 14.45 7.53
CA ALA A 104 -14.71 14.94 6.40
C ALA A 104 -15.72 16.01 6.83
N PHE A 105 -16.45 15.80 7.93
CA PHE A 105 -17.47 16.74 8.42
C PHE A 105 -16.85 18.03 8.99
N ARG A 106 -15.73 17.91 9.71
CA ARG A 106 -14.97 19.06 10.18
C ARG A 106 -14.50 19.92 8.99
N SER A 107 -13.88 19.30 8.00
CA SER A 107 -13.40 20.00 6.82
C SER A 107 -14.54 20.62 6.00
N ALA A 108 -15.72 19.95 5.95
CA ALA A 108 -16.90 20.44 5.25
C ALA A 108 -17.55 21.66 5.92
N ALA A 109 -17.30 21.88 7.19
CA ALA A 109 -17.76 23.08 7.90
C ALA A 109 -17.01 24.34 7.45
N GLU A 110 -15.79 24.20 6.95
CA GLU A 110 -14.93 25.33 6.57
C GLU A 110 -14.81 25.49 5.04
N ARG A 111 -14.97 24.40 4.29
CA ARG A 111 -14.75 24.40 2.82
C ARG A 111 -15.56 23.33 2.11
N GLN A 112 -15.66 23.47 0.78
CA GLN A 112 -16.22 22.42 -0.06
C GLN A 112 -15.31 21.18 0.02
N THR A 113 -15.87 20.06 0.49
CA THR A 113 -15.11 18.86 0.81
C THR A 113 -15.66 17.64 0.09
N TYR A 114 -14.76 16.86 -0.49
CA TYR A 114 -15.08 15.62 -1.18
C TYR A 114 -14.36 14.44 -0.55
N VAL A 115 -15.06 13.32 -0.39
CA VAL A 115 -14.44 12.03 -0.07
C VAL A 115 -14.48 11.15 -1.32
N VAL A 116 -13.32 10.68 -1.77
CA VAL A 116 -13.20 9.80 -2.93
C VAL A 116 -13.07 8.35 -2.45
N PRO A 117 -14.11 7.53 -2.63
CA PRO A 117 -14.02 6.09 -2.39
C PRO A 117 -12.97 5.50 -3.33
N THR A 118 -12.18 4.57 -2.85
CA THR A 118 -11.12 3.96 -3.65
C THR A 118 -11.12 2.44 -3.41
N GLY A 119 -11.20 1.68 -4.51
CA GLY A 119 -11.12 0.22 -4.46
C GLY A 119 -9.71 -0.24 -4.82
N ILE A 120 -9.10 -1.08 -3.98
CA ILE A 120 -7.84 -1.75 -4.26
C ILE A 120 -8.11 -3.24 -4.33
N THR A 121 -7.75 -3.86 -5.44
CA THR A 121 -7.96 -5.29 -5.70
C THR A 121 -6.64 -5.96 -6.03
N TYR A 122 -6.35 -7.07 -5.33
CA TYR A 122 -5.20 -7.92 -5.61
C TYR A 122 -5.62 -9.24 -6.22
N GLY A 123 -4.90 -9.73 -7.22
CA GLY A 123 -5.08 -11.09 -7.73
C GLY A 123 -4.72 -12.14 -6.65
N ASP A 124 -3.61 -11.91 -5.96
CA ASP A 124 -3.18 -12.67 -4.78
C ASP A 124 -2.56 -11.73 -3.75
N PHE A 125 -2.93 -11.90 -2.46
CA PHE A 125 -2.45 -11.03 -1.36
C PHE A 125 -1.04 -11.39 -0.90
N PHE A 126 -0.61 -12.62 -1.07
CA PHE A 126 0.64 -13.14 -0.50
C PHE A 126 1.73 -13.32 -1.54
N LEU A 127 1.34 -13.45 -2.81
CA LEU A 127 2.29 -13.63 -3.89
C LEU A 127 2.86 -12.29 -4.34
N TYR A 128 4.17 -12.12 -4.15
CA TYR A 128 4.87 -10.92 -4.60
C TYR A 128 4.80 -10.80 -6.13
N ARG A 129 4.54 -9.59 -6.65
CA ARG A 129 4.27 -9.30 -8.08
C ARG A 129 2.95 -9.85 -8.63
N SER A 130 2.00 -10.17 -7.77
CA SER A 130 0.61 -10.38 -8.20
C SER A 130 0.05 -9.14 -8.91
N THR A 131 -1.03 -9.33 -9.67
CA THR A 131 -1.78 -8.20 -10.23
C THR A 131 -2.37 -7.35 -9.11
N CYS A 132 -2.40 -6.04 -9.35
CA CYS A 132 -3.05 -5.11 -8.44
C CYS A 132 -3.71 -4.00 -9.25
N ASP A 133 -4.99 -3.76 -8.98
CA ASP A 133 -5.77 -2.71 -9.60
C ASP A 133 -6.24 -1.72 -8.53
N GLY A 134 -6.07 -0.42 -8.81
CA GLY A 134 -6.57 0.67 -7.97
C GLY A 134 -7.58 1.51 -8.78
N VAL A 135 -8.81 1.62 -8.27
CA VAL A 135 -9.90 2.33 -8.93
C VAL A 135 -10.43 3.43 -8.03
N PHE A 136 -10.48 4.66 -8.54
CA PHE A 136 -11.12 5.79 -7.86
C PHE A 136 -12.58 5.86 -8.26
N GLY A 137 -13.47 5.89 -7.28
CA GLY A 137 -14.90 6.04 -7.48
C GLY A 137 -15.33 7.49 -7.62
N LYS A 138 -16.63 7.69 -7.83
CA LYS A 138 -17.25 9.01 -7.89
C LYS A 138 -17.10 9.71 -6.54
N PRO A 139 -16.58 10.95 -6.49
CA PRO A 139 -16.47 11.70 -5.24
C PRO A 139 -17.81 11.89 -4.55
N ILE A 140 -17.85 11.69 -3.23
CA ILE A 140 -18.99 11.99 -2.38
C ILE A 140 -18.86 13.45 -1.94
N ASP A 141 -19.84 14.29 -2.30
CA ASP A 141 -19.94 15.68 -1.82
C ASP A 141 -20.43 15.65 -0.36
N VAL A 142 -19.51 15.96 0.55
CA VAL A 142 -19.78 15.93 1.99
C VAL A 142 -20.71 17.07 2.40
N ASN A 143 -20.57 18.25 1.79
CA ASN A 143 -21.41 19.40 2.10
C ASN A 143 -22.84 19.16 1.66
N ALA A 144 -23.06 18.60 0.48
CA ALA A 144 -24.40 18.19 0.02
C ALA A 144 -25.00 17.11 0.93
N PHE A 145 -24.21 16.08 1.28
CA PHE A 145 -24.63 15.03 2.19
C PHE A 145 -25.11 15.57 3.55
N LEU A 146 -24.39 16.56 4.12
CA LEU A 146 -24.74 17.18 5.40
C LEU A 146 -25.99 18.06 5.31
N ARG A 147 -26.16 18.84 4.23
CA ARG A 147 -27.35 19.67 3.99
C ARG A 147 -28.62 18.83 3.89
N GLU A 148 -28.58 17.73 3.13
CA GLU A 148 -29.74 16.83 2.99
C GLU A 148 -30.17 16.17 4.31
N ARG A 149 -29.31 16.18 5.33
CA ARG A 149 -29.50 15.49 6.62
C ARG A 149 -29.38 16.42 7.80
N GLU A 150 -29.61 17.71 7.61
CA GLU A 150 -29.38 18.75 8.61
C GLU A 150 -30.10 18.44 9.93
N GLU A 151 -31.35 17.99 9.85
CA GLU A 151 -32.18 17.66 11.02
C GLU A 151 -31.79 16.37 11.75
N LEU A 152 -30.93 15.55 11.19
CA LEU A 152 -30.55 14.30 11.83
C LEU A 152 -29.52 14.52 12.95
N PRO A 153 -29.61 13.75 14.05
CA PRO A 153 -28.57 13.72 15.07
C PRO A 153 -27.20 13.35 14.47
N GLU A 154 -26.15 13.95 14.97
CA GLU A 154 -24.77 13.76 14.49
C GLU A 154 -24.36 12.27 14.42
N ALA A 155 -24.73 11.48 15.42
CA ALA A 155 -24.46 10.05 15.45
C ALA A 155 -25.09 9.30 14.27
N LYS A 156 -26.30 9.70 13.83
CA LYS A 156 -26.97 9.13 12.67
C LYS A 156 -26.27 9.58 11.36
N LYS A 157 -25.85 10.84 11.27
CA LYS A 157 -25.07 11.35 10.14
C LYS A 157 -23.78 10.54 9.96
N TYR A 158 -23.04 10.27 11.02
CA TYR A 158 -21.85 9.43 10.98
C TYR A 158 -22.14 8.01 10.55
N ALA A 159 -23.22 7.41 11.02
CA ALA A 159 -23.60 6.04 10.65
C ALA A 159 -23.91 5.95 9.16
N GLN A 160 -24.79 6.83 8.65
CA GLN A 160 -25.19 6.85 7.24
C GLN A 160 -24.03 7.17 6.30
N PHE A 161 -23.13 8.10 6.69
CA PHE A 161 -21.96 8.40 5.87
C PHE A 161 -21.00 7.21 5.74
N ARG A 162 -20.79 6.47 6.83
CA ARG A 162 -19.96 5.25 6.81
C ARG A 162 -20.59 4.14 5.96
N GLU A 163 -21.90 3.99 6.03
CA GLU A 163 -22.66 3.03 5.22
C GLU A 163 -22.53 3.37 3.74
N LEU A 164 -22.83 4.62 3.35
CA LEU A 164 -22.66 5.10 1.98
C LEU A 164 -21.23 4.91 1.47
N LEU A 165 -20.22 5.25 2.27
CA LEU A 165 -18.82 5.09 1.89
C LEU A 165 -18.44 3.61 1.74
N SER A 166 -18.97 2.74 2.61
CA SER A 166 -18.77 1.29 2.54
C SER A 166 -19.32 0.70 1.24
N GLU A 167 -20.56 1.04 0.90
CA GLU A 167 -21.19 0.62 -0.35
C GLU A 167 -20.38 1.06 -1.57
N ARG A 168 -19.99 2.36 -1.60
CA ARG A 168 -19.19 2.92 -2.69
C ARG A 168 -17.80 2.29 -2.84
N ILE A 169 -17.16 1.88 -1.75
CA ILE A 169 -15.88 1.17 -1.83
C ILE A 169 -16.10 -0.26 -2.34
N LEU A 170 -17.12 -0.96 -1.84
CA LEU A 170 -17.42 -2.33 -2.25
C LEU A 170 -17.77 -2.44 -3.73
N GLU A 171 -18.47 -1.44 -4.30
CA GLU A 171 -18.74 -1.36 -5.75
C GLU A 171 -17.47 -1.32 -6.61
N LEU A 172 -16.35 -0.86 -6.04
CA LEU A 172 -15.07 -0.70 -6.76
C LEU A 172 -14.12 -1.88 -6.58
N VAL A 173 -14.36 -2.74 -5.59
CA VAL A 173 -13.52 -3.91 -5.31
C VAL A 173 -13.97 -5.09 -6.15
N ASP A 174 -13.11 -5.57 -7.04
CA ASP A 174 -13.40 -6.80 -7.79
C ASP A 174 -13.22 -8.03 -6.88
N MET A 175 -14.31 -8.75 -6.69
CA MET A 175 -14.35 -9.97 -5.86
C MET A 175 -13.77 -11.19 -6.59
N SER A 176 -13.61 -11.11 -7.93
CA SER A 176 -13.09 -12.20 -8.78
C SER A 176 -12.00 -11.67 -9.74
N PRO A 177 -10.91 -11.07 -9.21
CA PRO A 177 -9.93 -10.43 -10.06
C PRO A 177 -9.21 -11.43 -10.96
N LYS A 178 -8.80 -10.95 -12.12
CA LYS A 178 -8.00 -11.73 -13.05
C LYS A 178 -6.63 -12.01 -12.44
N VAL A 179 -6.29 -13.28 -12.33
CA VAL A 179 -4.96 -13.71 -11.94
C VAL A 179 -4.03 -13.57 -13.15
N LYS A 180 -2.80 -13.10 -12.92
CA LYS A 180 -1.78 -12.99 -13.94
C LYS A 180 -1.48 -14.40 -14.49
N ARG A 181 -1.73 -14.65 -15.77
CA ARG A 181 -1.34 -15.88 -16.45
C ARG A 181 -0.13 -15.62 -17.29
N LEU A 182 0.94 -16.38 -17.07
CA LEU A 182 2.14 -16.30 -17.89
C LEU A 182 2.05 -17.28 -19.05
N SER A 183 2.55 -16.84 -20.22
CA SER A 183 2.50 -17.61 -21.46
C SER A 183 3.33 -18.89 -21.38
N PHE A 184 2.98 -19.89 -22.18
CA PHE A 184 3.76 -21.12 -22.40
C PHE A 184 5.22 -20.83 -22.84
N TRP A 185 5.47 -19.71 -23.50
CA TRP A 185 6.81 -19.26 -23.92
C TRP A 185 7.80 -19.05 -22.77
N TRP A 186 7.34 -19.05 -21.52
CA TRP A 186 8.21 -19.05 -20.33
C TRP A 186 9.17 -20.25 -20.28
N ILE A 187 8.84 -21.36 -20.93
CA ILE A 187 9.73 -22.52 -21.04
C ILE A 187 11.03 -22.13 -21.76
N LEU A 188 10.96 -21.29 -22.79
CA LEU A 188 12.15 -20.82 -23.53
C LEU A 188 13.01 -19.87 -22.67
N LEU A 189 12.42 -19.18 -21.70
CA LEU A 189 13.11 -18.29 -20.78
C LEU A 189 13.65 -19.01 -19.54
N PHE A 190 13.45 -20.33 -19.42
CA PHE A 190 13.86 -21.09 -18.25
C PHE A 190 15.36 -21.00 -17.92
N PRO A 191 16.31 -21.05 -18.88
CA PRO A 191 17.73 -20.85 -18.58
C PRO A 191 18.02 -19.44 -18.03
N LEU A 192 17.38 -18.42 -18.60
CA LEU A 192 17.49 -17.04 -18.13
C LEU A 192 16.89 -16.89 -16.72
N TRP A 193 15.80 -17.59 -16.45
CA TRP A 193 15.18 -17.61 -15.14
C TRP A 193 16.10 -18.23 -14.06
N ILE A 194 16.82 -19.32 -14.39
CA ILE A 194 17.82 -19.93 -13.48
C ILE A 194 18.92 -18.90 -13.15
N ALA A 195 19.48 -18.24 -14.17
CA ALA A 195 20.50 -17.21 -13.94
C ALA A 195 19.96 -16.06 -13.09
N ALA A 196 18.75 -15.60 -13.35
CA ALA A 196 18.08 -14.58 -12.53
C ALA A 196 17.83 -15.03 -11.09
N ALA A 197 17.44 -16.31 -10.90
CA ALA A 197 17.26 -16.91 -9.58
C ALA A 197 18.56 -16.90 -8.76
N LEU A 198 19.66 -17.31 -9.38
CA LEU A 198 20.98 -17.34 -8.71
C LEU A 198 21.45 -15.92 -8.36
N LEU A 199 21.31 -14.96 -9.26
CA LEU A 199 21.69 -13.55 -9.01
C LEU A 199 20.85 -12.91 -7.92
N SER A 200 19.55 -13.20 -7.84
CA SER A 200 18.64 -12.64 -6.86
C SER A 200 18.58 -13.40 -5.53
N LEU A 201 19.24 -14.57 -5.44
CA LEU A 201 19.19 -15.47 -4.30
C LEU A 201 19.48 -14.77 -2.95
N PRO A 202 20.49 -13.91 -2.81
CA PRO A 202 20.76 -13.24 -1.54
C PRO A 202 19.59 -12.33 -1.09
N ILE A 203 18.95 -11.63 -2.01
CA ILE A 203 17.79 -10.76 -1.70
C ILE A 203 16.60 -11.63 -1.28
N TRP A 204 16.32 -12.65 -2.09
CA TRP A 204 15.19 -13.54 -1.86
C TRP A 204 15.33 -14.28 -0.53
N LEU A 205 16.49 -14.91 -0.27
CA LEU A 205 16.72 -15.69 0.94
C LEU A 205 16.61 -14.81 2.20
N SER A 206 17.18 -13.61 2.18
CA SER A 206 17.11 -12.66 3.29
C SER A 206 15.65 -12.23 3.57
N ALA A 207 14.89 -11.92 2.53
CA ALA A 207 13.49 -11.53 2.66
C ALA A 207 12.61 -12.68 3.17
N GLU A 208 12.76 -13.91 2.61
CA GLU A 208 11.97 -15.07 3.04
C GLU A 208 12.34 -15.55 4.44
N LEU A 209 13.61 -15.46 4.84
CA LEU A 209 14.04 -15.78 6.19
C LEU A 209 13.36 -14.87 7.22
N LEU A 210 13.28 -13.56 6.93
CA LEU A 210 12.57 -12.63 7.79
C LEU A 210 11.04 -12.87 7.74
N CYS A 211 10.47 -13.11 6.56
CA CYS A 211 9.04 -13.39 6.41
C CYS A 211 8.62 -14.66 7.17
N SER A 212 9.45 -15.71 7.14
CA SER A 212 9.11 -17.00 7.75
C SER A 212 9.29 -17.03 9.27
N ARG A 213 10.31 -16.34 9.80
CA ARG A 213 10.69 -16.40 11.22
C ARG A 213 10.34 -15.14 12.02
N GLY A 214 10.34 -13.97 11.38
CA GLY A 214 10.22 -12.68 12.07
C GLY A 214 8.85 -12.02 11.97
N ILE A 215 8.01 -12.41 11.01
CA ILE A 215 6.75 -11.72 10.74
C ILE A 215 5.57 -12.64 11.09
N LYS A 216 4.80 -12.21 12.10
CA LYS A 216 3.59 -12.94 12.50
C LYS A 216 2.42 -12.75 11.52
N ASP A 217 2.28 -11.57 10.97
CA ASP A 217 1.21 -11.21 10.03
C ASP A 217 1.71 -11.31 8.58
N LYS A 218 1.23 -12.32 7.87
CA LYS A 218 1.62 -12.60 6.48
C LYS A 218 1.31 -11.46 5.50
N ALA A 219 0.38 -10.56 5.83
CA ALA A 219 0.06 -9.39 5.01
C ALA A 219 1.26 -8.43 4.83
N PHE A 220 2.23 -8.44 5.77
CA PHE A 220 3.46 -7.67 5.64
C PHE A 220 4.49 -8.29 4.69
N GLY A 221 4.32 -9.54 4.27
CA GLY A 221 5.31 -10.27 3.48
C GLY A 221 5.72 -9.51 2.20
N ASN A 222 4.75 -9.00 1.45
CA ASN A 222 5.03 -8.25 0.21
C ASN A 222 5.74 -6.93 0.47
N SER A 223 5.41 -6.23 1.56
CA SER A 223 6.10 -5.02 1.98
C SER A 223 7.57 -5.29 2.32
N VAL A 224 7.85 -6.38 3.03
CA VAL A 224 9.22 -6.80 3.36
C VAL A 224 10.01 -7.16 2.11
N ARG A 225 9.46 -7.96 1.22
CA ARG A 225 10.10 -8.33 -0.05
C ARG A 225 10.45 -7.10 -0.88
N LEU A 226 9.55 -6.12 -0.93
CA LEU A 226 9.80 -4.84 -1.61
C LEU A 226 10.94 -4.06 -0.96
N LEU A 227 10.94 -3.94 0.37
CA LEU A 227 11.98 -3.20 1.10
C LEU A 227 13.35 -3.87 0.95
N PHE A 228 13.43 -5.21 1.07
CA PHE A 228 14.67 -5.92 0.82
C PHE A 228 15.19 -5.70 -0.60
N LYS A 229 14.33 -5.77 -1.61
CA LYS A 229 14.70 -5.42 -2.98
C LYS A 229 15.24 -3.99 -3.06
N LEU A 230 14.55 -3.02 -2.47
CA LEU A 230 14.91 -1.62 -2.56
C LEU A 230 16.27 -1.33 -1.92
N PHE A 231 16.54 -1.89 -0.74
CA PHE A 231 17.77 -1.60 0.02
C PHE A 231 18.95 -2.49 -0.36
N LEU A 232 18.72 -3.77 -0.66
CA LEU A 232 19.81 -4.70 -0.97
C LEU A 232 20.25 -4.63 -2.44
N THR A 233 19.37 -4.27 -3.38
CA THR A 233 19.73 -4.21 -4.79
C THR A 233 20.93 -3.29 -5.06
N PRO A 234 21.01 -2.02 -4.58
CA PRO A 234 22.17 -1.18 -4.84
C PRO A 234 23.45 -1.72 -4.22
N ILE A 235 23.39 -2.31 -3.03
CA ILE A 235 24.53 -2.92 -2.36
C ILE A 235 25.05 -4.12 -3.15
N LEU A 236 24.16 -5.04 -3.52
CA LEU A 236 24.50 -6.23 -4.26
C LEU A 236 24.92 -5.92 -5.71
N LEU A 237 24.43 -4.83 -6.29
CA LEU A 237 24.90 -4.36 -7.59
C LEU A 237 26.40 -4.06 -7.56
N LEU A 238 26.87 -3.39 -6.53
CA LEU A 238 28.29 -3.11 -6.36
C LEU A 238 29.09 -4.39 -6.12
N VAL A 239 28.58 -5.30 -5.29
CA VAL A 239 29.22 -6.61 -5.05
C VAL A 239 29.30 -7.44 -6.33
N TRP A 240 28.19 -7.57 -7.06
CA TRP A 240 28.17 -8.30 -8.32
C TRP A 240 29.04 -7.63 -9.41
N ALA A 241 29.06 -6.29 -9.46
CA ALA A 241 29.94 -5.59 -10.38
C ALA A 241 31.41 -5.95 -10.11
N LEU A 242 31.83 -5.91 -8.84
CA LEU A 242 33.18 -6.29 -8.46
C LEU A 242 33.50 -7.74 -8.81
N VAL A 243 32.65 -8.69 -8.39
CA VAL A 243 32.87 -10.13 -8.60
C VAL A 243 32.90 -10.45 -10.09
N LEU A 244 31.92 -9.99 -10.87
CA LEU A 244 31.82 -10.32 -12.29
C LEU A 244 32.95 -9.66 -13.11
N CYS A 245 33.34 -8.43 -12.81
CA CYS A 245 34.44 -7.78 -13.49
C CYS A 245 35.82 -8.39 -13.18
N LEU A 246 35.97 -9.01 -12.01
CA LEU A 246 37.24 -9.68 -11.65
C LEU A 246 37.31 -11.13 -12.19
N THR A 247 36.15 -11.77 -12.44
CA THR A 247 36.09 -13.20 -12.79
C THR A 247 35.77 -13.45 -14.26
N LEU A 248 35.09 -12.50 -14.93
CA LEU A 248 34.60 -12.67 -16.29
C LEU A 248 35.03 -11.51 -17.19
N PRO A 249 35.15 -11.75 -18.51
CA PRO A 249 35.38 -10.68 -19.47
C PRO A 249 34.18 -9.72 -19.52
N TRP A 250 34.43 -8.44 -19.84
CA TRP A 250 33.44 -7.38 -19.80
C TRP A 250 32.15 -7.66 -20.63
N TRP A 251 32.30 -8.38 -21.74
CA TRP A 251 31.17 -8.73 -22.63
C TRP A 251 30.22 -9.75 -22.02
N LEU A 252 30.63 -10.50 -20.99
CA LEU A 252 29.77 -11.34 -20.17
C LEU A 252 29.31 -10.63 -18.89
N SER A 253 30.18 -9.86 -18.26
CA SER A 253 29.88 -9.15 -17.01
C SER A 253 28.75 -8.15 -17.18
N LEU A 254 28.77 -7.36 -18.24
CA LEU A 254 27.78 -6.31 -18.47
C LEU A 254 26.35 -6.87 -18.67
N PRO A 255 26.08 -7.87 -19.52
CA PRO A 255 24.77 -8.49 -19.62
C PRO A 255 24.27 -9.11 -18.30
N LEU A 256 25.16 -9.72 -17.50
CA LEU A 256 24.78 -10.28 -16.21
C LEU A 256 24.43 -9.21 -15.18
N LEU A 257 25.11 -8.07 -15.18
CA LEU A 257 24.75 -6.92 -14.33
C LEU A 257 23.40 -6.31 -14.74
N ILE A 258 23.14 -6.21 -16.04
CA ILE A 258 21.83 -5.78 -16.54
C ILE A 258 20.76 -6.80 -16.13
N LEU A 259 21.02 -8.09 -16.27
CA LEU A 259 20.11 -9.14 -15.86
C LEU A 259 19.85 -9.06 -14.35
N PHE A 260 20.86 -8.75 -13.52
CA PHE A 260 20.71 -8.61 -12.08
C PHE A 260 19.65 -7.57 -11.70
N LEU A 261 19.58 -6.43 -12.38
CA LEU A 261 18.59 -5.38 -12.08
C LEU A 261 17.15 -5.88 -12.22
N PHE A 262 16.91 -6.82 -13.13
CA PHE A 262 15.60 -7.42 -13.38
C PHE A 262 15.41 -8.79 -12.70
N SER A 263 16.50 -9.38 -12.17
CA SER A 263 16.55 -10.77 -11.71
C SER A 263 15.50 -11.09 -10.65
N TYR A 264 15.35 -10.23 -9.65
CA TYR A 264 14.38 -10.43 -8.59
C TYR A 264 12.94 -10.45 -9.10
N SER A 265 12.64 -9.60 -10.09
CA SER A 265 11.33 -9.56 -10.74
C SER A 265 11.07 -10.79 -11.60
N LEU A 266 12.06 -11.17 -12.41
CA LEU A 266 12.00 -12.37 -13.25
C LEU A 266 11.85 -13.64 -12.40
N PHE A 267 12.57 -13.71 -11.28
CA PHE A 267 12.49 -14.84 -10.36
C PHE A 267 11.07 -15.05 -9.83
N TYR A 268 10.41 -13.99 -9.34
CA TYR A 268 9.04 -14.11 -8.86
C TYR A 268 8.02 -14.34 -9.98
N ASP A 269 8.23 -13.79 -11.17
CA ASP A 269 7.37 -14.09 -12.32
C ASP A 269 7.45 -15.58 -12.69
N GLY A 270 8.63 -16.18 -12.64
CA GLY A 270 8.79 -17.63 -12.85
C GLY A 270 8.19 -18.48 -11.74
N LEU A 271 8.33 -18.07 -10.48
CA LEU A 271 7.64 -18.74 -9.35
C LEU A 271 6.12 -18.69 -9.53
N TYR A 272 5.60 -17.55 -9.98
CA TYR A 272 4.19 -17.39 -10.27
C TYR A 272 3.71 -18.38 -11.35
N TRP A 273 4.47 -18.50 -12.44
CA TRP A 273 4.18 -19.43 -13.53
C TRP A 273 4.18 -20.89 -13.06
N LEU A 274 5.13 -21.27 -12.19
CA LEU A 274 5.19 -22.62 -11.60
C LEU A 274 4.02 -22.89 -10.65
N HIS A 275 3.53 -21.88 -9.95
CA HIS A 275 2.38 -22.00 -9.03
C HIS A 275 1.07 -22.16 -9.78
N ASP A 276 0.83 -21.36 -10.83
CA ASP A 276 -0.39 -21.40 -11.66
C ASP A 276 -0.57 -22.76 -12.39
N ARG A 277 0.50 -23.52 -12.59
CA ARG A 277 0.43 -24.86 -13.19
C ARG A 277 0.11 -25.99 -12.22
N ARG A 278 0.15 -25.71 -10.91
CA ARG A 278 -0.16 -26.70 -9.87
C ARG A 278 -1.58 -26.57 -9.32
N ALA A 279 -2.28 -25.48 -9.67
CA ALA A 279 -3.67 -25.22 -9.36
C ALA A 279 -4.58 -25.61 -10.56
#